data_9871d5a1747ef2a33d022c2974135176
#
_entry.id   9871d5a1747ef2a33d022c2974135176
#
_cell.length_a   1.000
_cell.length_b   1.000
_cell.length_c   1.000
_cell.angle_alpha   90.00
_cell.angle_beta   90.00
_cell.angle_gamma   90.00
#
_symmetry.space_group_name_H-M   'P 1'
#
loop_
_entity.id
_entity.type
_entity.pdbx_description
1 polymer ?
#
loop_
_entity_poly.entity_id
_entity_poly.type
_entity_poly.pdbx_seq_one_letter_code
_entity_poly.pdbx_strand_id
1 'polypeptide(L)'
;MAPTLETNQPASYCGNLGSAMPRRILIAKPGLDGHDRGAKVVARALRDAGNEVIYSGLHQTPEQIVETAIQEDVNGIGLSVLSGAHMTLFPKIVELLAERGVSDIVVFGGGIISDLDAAALLEAGLVGIFTPGTSLSEITDWVEKHVPER
;
A
#
# COMPACT_ATOMS: atom_id res chain seq x y z
N MET A 1 16.53 -26.59 -0.75
CA MET A 1 16.61 -26.26 -0.54
C MET A 1 16.81 -26.07 -0.23
N ALA A 2 16.64 -25.81 0.01
CA ALA A 2 16.88 -25.41 0.48
C ALA A 2 17.25 -25.28 1.03
N PRO A 3 17.33 -25.33 1.15
CA PRO A 3 17.80 -24.88 1.77
C PRO A 3 18.38 -24.50 2.19
N THR A 4 18.36 -24.44 2.35
CA THR A 4 18.89 -23.90 2.65
C THR A 4 19.27 -23.34 2.82
N LEU A 5 19.19 -23.23 2.98
CA LEU A 5 19.44 -22.55 3.12
C LEU A 5 19.70 -22.07 3.47
N GLU A 6 19.65 -21.98 3.67
CA GLU A 6 19.69 -21.50 4.06
C GLU A 6 20.19 -20.94 4.43
N THR A 7 20.24 -21.13 4.65
CA THR A 7 21.04 -20.69 5.34
C THR A 7 21.64 -19.45 5.69
N ASN A 8 22.04 -18.78 5.16
CA ASN A 8 22.37 -17.42 5.42
C ASN A 8 21.20 -16.59 5.87
N GLN A 9 20.12 -17.16 5.95
CA GLN A 9 18.90 -16.50 6.34
C GLN A 9 18.81 -16.39 7.85
N PRO A 10 18.26 -15.29 8.37
CA PRO A 10 18.04 -15.19 9.79
C PRO A 10 17.13 -16.29 10.29
N ALA A 11 17.32 -16.67 11.53
CA ALA A 11 16.50 -17.71 12.12
C ALA A 11 15.01 -17.37 12.02
N SER A 12 14.65 -16.11 12.23
CA SER A 12 13.25 -15.70 12.15
C SER A 12 12.70 -15.91 10.74
N TYR A 13 13.53 -15.66 9.75
CA TYR A 13 13.12 -15.90 8.40
C TYR A 13 12.94 -17.39 8.15
N CYS A 14 13.85 -18.18 8.66
CA CYS A 14 13.78 -19.63 8.49
C CYS A 14 12.50 -20.21 9.06
N GLY A 15 11.99 -19.61 10.12
CA GLY A 15 10.75 -20.07 10.71
C GLY A 15 9.55 -19.92 9.79
N ASN A 16 9.70 -19.16 8.74
CA ASN A 16 8.61 -18.96 7.79
C ASN A 16 8.75 -19.77 6.54
N LEU A 17 9.72 -20.66 6.49
CA LEU A 17 9.90 -21.49 5.31
C LEU A 17 8.66 -22.33 5.06
N GLY A 18 8.23 -22.37 3.83
CA GLY A 18 7.03 -23.09 3.45
C GLY A 18 5.76 -22.30 3.58
N SER A 19 5.82 -21.10 4.15
CA SER A 19 4.65 -20.25 4.24
C SER A 19 4.55 -19.40 2.98
N ALA A 20 3.50 -18.59 2.90
CA ALA A 20 3.28 -17.72 1.77
C ALA A 20 4.39 -16.69 1.63
N MET A 21 4.57 -16.20 0.43
CA MET A 21 5.53 -15.16 0.12
C MET A 21 5.10 -13.84 0.77
N PRO A 22 6.05 -12.96 1.10
CA PRO A 22 5.69 -11.64 1.64
C PRO A 22 4.82 -10.87 0.66
N ARG A 23 3.95 -10.04 1.21
CA ARG A 23 3.17 -9.12 0.39
C ARG A 23 4.08 -8.06 -0.18
N ARG A 24 3.80 -7.67 -1.41
CA ARG A 24 4.51 -6.54 -2.02
C ARG A 24 3.56 -5.36 -2.08
N ILE A 25 3.95 -4.25 -1.49
CA ILE A 25 3.09 -3.10 -1.31
C ILE A 25 3.78 -1.86 -1.85
N LEU A 26 3.06 -1.10 -2.67
CA LEU A 26 3.54 0.18 -3.18
C LEU A 26 2.95 1.28 -2.32
N ILE A 27 3.81 2.11 -1.75
CA ILE A 27 3.39 3.31 -1.03
C ILE A 27 3.63 4.50 -1.94
N ALA A 28 2.59 5.25 -2.23
CA ALA A 28 2.66 6.30 -3.22
C ALA A 28 2.00 7.58 -2.73
N LYS A 29 2.48 8.71 -3.25
CA LYS A 29 1.89 10.02 -2.99
C LYS A 29 1.49 10.64 -4.32
N PRO A 30 0.22 10.53 -4.69
CA PRO A 30 -0.24 11.12 -5.93
C PRO A 30 -0.34 12.64 -5.81
N GLY A 31 -0.15 13.31 -6.94
CA GLY A 31 -0.31 14.74 -7.03
C GLY A 31 0.91 15.53 -6.59
N LEU A 32 0.69 16.79 -6.25
CA LEU A 32 1.78 17.71 -5.97
C LEU A 32 2.06 17.90 -4.47
N ASP A 33 1.47 17.07 -3.64
CA ASP A 33 1.65 17.14 -2.19
C ASP A 33 3.08 16.75 -1.83
N GLY A 34 3.79 17.65 -1.16
CA GLY A 34 5.17 17.41 -0.74
C GLY A 34 5.32 16.85 0.67
N HIS A 35 4.22 16.54 1.34
CA HIS A 35 4.26 16.08 2.73
C HIS A 35 4.44 14.56 2.77
N ASP A 36 5.67 14.09 2.72
CA ASP A 36 5.95 12.66 2.56
C ASP A 36 6.30 11.93 3.87
N ARG A 37 6.37 12.64 4.98
CA ARG A 37 6.80 12.02 6.23
C ARG A 37 5.89 10.88 6.67
N GLY A 38 4.58 11.09 6.61
CA GLY A 38 3.63 10.05 6.99
C GLY A 38 3.74 8.83 6.13
N ALA A 39 3.88 9.02 4.82
CA ALA A 39 4.03 7.92 3.89
C ALA A 39 5.30 7.11 4.18
N LYS A 40 6.41 7.79 4.48
CA LYS A 40 7.65 7.12 4.78
C LYS A 40 7.59 6.32 6.08
N VAL A 41 6.89 6.86 7.08
CA VAL A 41 6.73 6.17 8.36
C VAL A 41 5.90 4.89 8.17
N VAL A 42 4.82 4.97 7.42
CA VAL A 42 3.99 3.81 7.14
C VAL A 42 4.77 2.78 6.32
N ALA A 43 5.51 3.24 5.31
CA ALA A 43 6.31 2.34 4.49
C ALA A 43 7.31 1.57 5.36
N ARG A 44 7.95 2.25 6.29
CA ARG A 44 8.90 1.61 7.19
C ARG A 44 8.21 0.60 8.11
N ALA A 45 7.07 0.97 8.66
CA ALA A 45 6.33 0.07 9.55
C ALA A 45 5.91 -1.20 8.82
N LEU A 46 5.45 -1.08 7.58
CA LEU A 46 5.06 -2.24 6.78
C LEU A 46 6.27 -3.11 6.45
N ARG A 47 7.40 -2.49 6.15
CA ARG A 47 8.63 -3.24 5.90
C ARG A 47 9.08 -4.00 7.15
N ASP A 48 9.02 -3.34 8.30
CA ASP A 48 9.40 -3.96 9.55
C ASP A 48 8.47 -5.11 9.93
N ALA A 49 7.24 -5.09 9.43
CA ALA A 49 6.27 -6.16 9.66
C ALA A 49 6.44 -7.34 8.70
N GLY A 50 7.45 -7.30 7.83
CA GLY A 50 7.77 -8.42 6.95
C GLY A 50 7.31 -8.28 5.51
N ASN A 51 6.77 -7.13 5.13
CA ASN A 51 6.32 -6.91 3.76
C ASN A 51 7.44 -6.35 2.89
N GLU A 52 7.39 -6.62 1.60
CA GLU A 52 8.22 -5.93 0.63
C GLU A 52 7.55 -4.62 0.30
N VAL A 53 8.23 -3.50 0.49
CA VAL A 53 7.64 -2.19 0.32
C VAL A 53 8.44 -1.40 -0.70
N ILE A 54 7.71 -0.85 -1.67
CA ILE A 54 8.27 0.04 -2.68
C ILE A 54 7.70 1.43 -2.41
N TYR A 55 8.57 2.40 -2.24
CA TYR A 55 8.15 3.79 -2.06
C TYR A 55 8.39 4.54 -3.36
N SER A 56 7.32 5.01 -4.00
CA SER A 56 7.42 5.59 -5.33
C SER A 56 7.93 7.03 -5.33
N GLY A 57 7.98 7.67 -4.17
CA GLY A 57 8.42 9.06 -4.10
C GLY A 57 7.28 10.05 -4.26
N LEU A 58 7.65 11.31 -4.44
CA LEU A 58 6.70 12.42 -4.49
C LEU A 58 6.24 12.68 -5.92
N HIS A 59 5.16 13.43 -6.03
CA HIS A 59 4.68 14.02 -7.28
C HIS A 59 4.36 12.99 -8.36
N GLN A 60 3.77 11.87 -7.95
CA GLN A 60 3.39 10.83 -8.90
C GLN A 60 2.01 11.10 -9.47
N THR A 61 1.84 10.88 -10.77
CA THR A 61 0.50 10.91 -11.36
C THR A 61 -0.20 9.56 -11.09
N PRO A 62 -1.53 9.54 -11.11
CA PRO A 62 -2.23 8.25 -10.99
C PRO A 62 -1.77 7.23 -12.02
N GLU A 63 -1.51 7.66 -13.25
CA GLU A 63 -1.01 6.78 -14.31
C GLU A 63 0.34 6.18 -13.95
N GLN A 64 1.25 7.00 -13.44
CA GLN A 64 2.57 6.53 -13.03
C GLN A 64 2.47 5.52 -11.90
N ILE A 65 1.59 5.77 -10.94
CA ILE A 65 1.39 4.87 -9.80
C ILE A 65 0.88 3.52 -10.28
N VAL A 66 -0.10 3.51 -11.16
CA VAL A 66 -0.68 2.27 -11.68
C VAL A 66 0.37 1.52 -12.50
N GLU A 67 1.13 2.22 -13.31
CA GLU A 67 2.18 1.58 -14.12
C GLU A 67 3.23 0.93 -13.24
N THR A 68 3.66 1.63 -12.20
CA THR A 68 4.62 1.07 -11.24
C THR A 68 4.06 -0.15 -10.54
N ALA A 69 2.79 -0.08 -10.13
CA ALA A 69 2.13 -1.19 -9.44
C ALA A 69 2.10 -2.44 -10.31
N ILE A 70 1.84 -2.26 -11.59
CA ILE A 70 1.80 -3.39 -12.53
C ILE A 70 3.20 -3.94 -12.76
N GLN A 71 4.18 -3.06 -13.00
CA GLN A 71 5.56 -3.49 -13.25
C GLN A 71 6.15 -4.21 -12.07
N GLU A 72 5.83 -3.78 -10.86
CA GLU A 72 6.36 -4.40 -9.64
C GLU A 72 5.51 -5.55 -9.13
N ASP A 73 4.40 -5.79 -9.78
CA ASP A 73 3.48 -6.89 -9.44
C ASP A 73 3.09 -6.84 -7.96
N VAL A 74 2.59 -5.68 -7.53
CA VAL A 74 2.26 -5.48 -6.12
C VAL A 74 0.91 -6.11 -5.78
N ASN A 75 0.74 -6.42 -4.51
CA ASN A 75 -0.52 -6.94 -3.98
C ASN A 75 -1.41 -5.83 -3.45
N GLY A 76 -0.80 -4.71 -3.04
CA GLY A 76 -1.54 -3.60 -2.49
C GLY A 76 -0.87 -2.27 -2.79
N ILE A 77 -1.67 -1.22 -2.82
CA ILE A 77 -1.21 0.15 -3.01
C ILE A 77 -1.71 0.97 -1.84
N GLY A 78 -0.79 1.60 -1.12
CA GLY A 78 -1.14 2.55 -0.08
C GLY A 78 -0.92 3.96 -0.58
N LEU A 79 -1.94 4.79 -0.49
CA LEU A 79 -1.91 6.15 -0.99
C LEU A 79 -1.94 7.14 0.17
N SER A 80 -1.14 8.18 0.09
CA SER A 80 -1.07 9.19 1.14
C SER A 80 -1.22 10.59 0.54
N VAL A 81 -2.22 11.32 1.00
CA VAL A 81 -2.47 12.70 0.54
C VAL A 81 -2.86 13.55 1.73
N LEU A 82 -2.20 14.67 1.91
CA LEU A 82 -2.55 15.65 2.94
C LEU A 82 -3.19 16.91 2.37
N SER A 83 -3.24 17.02 1.06
CA SER A 83 -3.64 18.26 0.39
C SER A 83 -5.12 18.36 0.09
N GLY A 84 -5.90 17.36 0.43
CA GLY A 84 -7.33 17.38 0.12
C GLY A 84 -7.68 16.85 -1.26
N ALA A 85 -6.70 16.48 -2.06
CA ALA A 85 -6.94 16.00 -3.42
C ALA A 85 -7.35 14.53 -3.50
N HIS A 86 -7.56 13.90 -2.35
CA HIS A 86 -7.87 12.46 -2.29
C HIS A 86 -9.14 12.10 -3.06
N MET A 87 -10.13 12.98 -3.07
CA MET A 87 -11.40 12.67 -3.74
C MET A 87 -11.28 12.61 -5.25
N THR A 88 -10.26 13.25 -5.81
CA THR A 88 -9.99 13.20 -7.26
C THR A 88 -9.00 12.10 -7.58
N LEU A 89 -7.94 12.00 -6.80
CA LEU A 89 -6.81 11.14 -7.14
C LEU A 89 -7.03 9.68 -6.81
N PHE A 90 -7.65 9.40 -5.66
CA PHE A 90 -7.83 8.01 -5.23
C PHE A 90 -8.79 7.24 -6.14
N PRO A 91 -9.99 7.78 -6.45
CA PRO A 91 -10.88 7.06 -7.36
C PRO A 91 -10.28 6.87 -8.76
N LYS A 92 -9.48 7.84 -9.21
CA LYS A 92 -8.82 7.73 -10.51
C LYS A 92 -7.88 6.52 -10.56
N ILE A 93 -7.16 6.28 -9.48
CA ILE A 93 -6.26 5.14 -9.42
C ILE A 93 -7.05 3.83 -9.47
N VAL A 94 -8.15 3.73 -8.72
CA VAL A 94 -9.00 2.55 -8.74
C VAL A 94 -9.55 2.31 -10.15
N GLU A 95 -10.00 3.37 -10.80
CA GLU A 95 -10.53 3.28 -12.16
C GLU A 95 -9.46 2.76 -13.14
N LEU A 96 -8.25 3.31 -13.04
CA LEU A 96 -7.16 2.89 -13.92
C LEU A 96 -6.77 1.44 -13.71
N LEU A 97 -6.78 0.98 -12.47
CA LEU A 97 -6.50 -0.43 -12.18
C LEU A 97 -7.55 -1.34 -12.82
N ALA A 98 -8.82 -0.93 -12.76
CA ALA A 98 -9.89 -1.70 -13.40
C ALA A 98 -9.73 -1.72 -14.91
N GLU A 99 -9.37 -0.59 -15.51
CA GLU A 99 -9.14 -0.52 -16.96
C GLU A 99 -7.99 -1.40 -17.42
N ARG A 100 -6.99 -1.58 -16.57
CA ARG A 100 -5.82 -2.41 -16.90
C ARG A 100 -6.01 -3.88 -16.52
N GLY A 101 -7.17 -4.23 -15.98
CA GLY A 101 -7.47 -5.62 -15.64
C GLY A 101 -6.78 -6.12 -14.38
N VAL A 102 -6.36 -5.22 -13.49
CA VAL A 102 -5.66 -5.58 -12.25
C VAL A 102 -6.42 -5.09 -11.03
N SER A 103 -7.74 -5.17 -11.07
CA SER A 103 -8.59 -4.72 -9.97
C SER A 103 -8.48 -5.59 -8.72
N ASP A 104 -7.75 -6.68 -8.78
CA ASP A 104 -7.46 -7.51 -7.61
C ASP A 104 -6.41 -6.88 -6.69
N ILE A 105 -5.70 -5.85 -7.15
CA ILE A 105 -4.77 -5.11 -6.29
C ILE A 105 -5.59 -4.32 -5.27
N VAL A 106 -5.30 -4.51 -3.99
CA VAL A 106 -6.02 -3.82 -2.92
C VAL A 106 -5.50 -2.40 -2.80
N VAL A 107 -6.41 -1.42 -2.80
CA VAL A 107 -6.05 -0.01 -2.66
C VAL A 107 -6.54 0.48 -1.31
N PHE A 108 -5.65 1.07 -0.54
CA PHE A 108 -6.00 1.71 0.72
C PHE A 108 -5.34 3.08 0.76
N GLY A 109 -5.84 3.94 1.61
CA GLY A 109 -5.35 5.30 1.63
C GLY A 109 -5.37 5.91 3.00
N GLY A 110 -4.64 7.00 3.14
CA GLY A 110 -4.58 7.75 4.37
C GLY A 110 -4.31 9.21 4.13
N GLY A 111 -4.56 10.01 5.16
CA GLY A 111 -4.37 11.44 5.09
C GLY A 111 -5.44 12.14 5.90
N ILE A 112 -5.58 13.43 5.68
CA ILE A 112 -6.62 14.21 6.34
C ILE A 112 -7.89 14.05 5.51
N ILE A 113 -8.72 13.08 5.90
CA ILE A 113 -9.90 12.69 5.14
C ILE A 113 -11.10 12.71 6.08
N SER A 114 -12.16 13.43 5.71
CA SER A 114 -13.37 13.49 6.52
C SER A 114 -14.11 12.15 6.47
N ASP A 115 -15.00 11.94 7.43
CA ASP A 115 -15.81 10.72 7.46
C ASP A 115 -16.67 10.58 6.21
N LEU A 116 -17.21 11.66 5.70
CA LEU A 116 -18.00 11.65 4.49
C LEU A 116 -17.16 11.25 3.29
N ASP A 117 -15.96 11.81 3.19
CA ASP A 117 -15.06 11.49 2.10
C ASP A 117 -14.60 10.04 2.21
N ALA A 118 -14.31 9.56 3.41
CA ALA A 118 -13.90 8.18 3.61
C ALA A 118 -14.99 7.22 3.13
N ALA A 119 -16.25 7.51 3.46
CA ALA A 119 -17.36 6.66 3.01
C ALA A 119 -17.46 6.65 1.48
N ALA A 120 -17.32 7.82 0.86
CA ALA A 120 -17.38 7.92 -0.60
C ALA A 120 -16.22 7.17 -1.27
N LEU A 121 -15.03 7.24 -0.68
CA LEU A 121 -13.87 6.54 -1.23
C LEU A 121 -14.02 5.03 -1.12
N LEU A 122 -14.58 4.55 -0.02
CA LEU A 122 -14.85 3.12 0.12
C LEU A 122 -15.84 2.65 -0.92
N GLU A 123 -16.87 3.46 -1.21
CA GLU A 123 -17.82 3.14 -2.27
C GLU A 123 -17.17 3.16 -3.65
N ALA A 124 -16.14 4.00 -3.83
CA ALA A 124 -15.44 4.11 -5.10
C ALA A 124 -14.47 2.95 -5.34
N GLY A 125 -14.24 2.11 -4.34
CA GLY A 125 -13.43 0.92 -4.53
C GLY A 125 -12.19 0.82 -3.65
N LEU A 126 -11.90 1.81 -2.82
CA LEU A 126 -10.86 1.66 -1.83
C LEU A 126 -11.30 0.68 -0.75
N VAL A 127 -10.38 -0.12 -0.27
CA VAL A 127 -10.71 -1.16 0.71
C VAL A 127 -10.55 -0.65 2.13
N GLY A 128 -9.67 0.32 2.36
CA GLY A 128 -9.51 0.88 3.69
C GLY A 128 -9.04 2.31 3.65
N ILE A 129 -9.44 3.08 4.66
CA ILE A 129 -9.05 4.48 4.82
C ILE A 129 -8.56 4.66 6.25
N PHE A 130 -7.39 5.30 6.38
CA PHE A 130 -6.80 5.58 7.69
C PHE A 130 -6.69 7.08 7.88
N THR A 131 -7.16 7.56 9.02
CA THR A 131 -7.14 8.97 9.36
C THR A 131 -6.01 9.26 10.34
N PRO A 132 -5.64 10.53 10.54
CA PRO A 132 -4.64 10.88 11.54
C PRO A 132 -5.05 10.32 12.91
N GLY A 133 -4.09 9.76 13.62
CA GLY A 133 -4.35 9.12 14.90
C GLY A 133 -4.47 7.61 14.83
N THR A 134 -4.60 7.03 13.63
CA THR A 134 -4.53 5.59 13.47
C THR A 134 -3.12 5.14 13.80
N SER A 135 -2.99 4.15 14.67
CA SER A 135 -1.65 3.68 15.05
C SER A 135 -1.03 2.87 13.91
N LEU A 136 0.29 2.81 13.91
CA LEU A 136 1.00 2.02 12.89
C LEU A 136 0.67 0.54 13.02
N SER A 137 0.48 0.05 14.22
CA SER A 137 0.11 -1.36 14.41
C SER A 137 -1.26 -1.66 13.84
N GLU A 138 -2.21 -0.72 13.93
CA GLU A 138 -3.52 -0.90 13.30
C GLU A 138 -3.39 -1.02 11.79
N ILE A 139 -2.51 -0.20 11.20
CA ILE A 139 -2.31 -0.23 9.75
C ILE A 139 -1.66 -1.54 9.33
N THR A 140 -0.62 -1.97 10.02
CA THR A 140 0.06 -3.22 9.67
C THR A 140 -0.84 -4.43 9.87
N ASP A 141 -1.64 -4.44 10.91
CA ASP A 141 -2.60 -5.52 11.16
C ASP A 141 -3.66 -5.56 10.07
N TRP A 142 -4.15 -4.39 9.67
CA TRP A 142 -5.14 -4.30 8.61
C TRP A 142 -4.60 -4.85 7.28
N VAL A 143 -3.37 -4.47 6.96
CA VAL A 143 -2.71 -4.94 5.73
C VAL A 143 -2.58 -6.47 5.76
N GLU A 144 -2.19 -7.02 6.89
CA GLU A 144 -2.06 -8.46 7.04
C GLU A 144 -3.37 -9.19 6.77
N LYS A 145 -4.49 -8.58 7.17
CA LYS A 145 -5.81 -9.20 7.03
C LYS A 145 -6.44 -8.98 5.66
N HIS A 146 -6.13 -7.89 4.99
CA HIS A 146 -6.89 -7.48 3.80
C HIS A 146 -6.08 -7.52 2.51
N VAL A 147 -4.77 -7.46 2.57
CA VAL A 147 -3.94 -7.54 1.37
C VAL A 147 -3.48 -8.98 1.22
N PRO A 148 -3.75 -9.62 0.08
CA PRO A 148 -3.39 -11.03 -0.08
C PRO A 148 -1.88 -11.23 -0.11
N GLU A 149 -1.45 -12.38 0.34
CA GLU A 149 -0.06 -12.80 0.22
C GLU A 149 0.24 -13.22 -1.21
N ARG A 150 1.51 -13.12 -1.57
CA ARG A 150 1.94 -13.49 -2.92
C ARG A 150 1.83 -14.98 -3.13
#